data_b0c1965e98f053b941ae6a2ee8f315ce
#
_entry.id   b0c1965e98f053b941ae6a2ee8f315ce
#
_cell.length_a   1.000
_cell.length_b   1.000
_cell.length_c   1.000
_cell.angle_alpha   90.00
_cell.angle_beta   90.00
_cell.angle_gamma   90.00
#
_symmetry.space_group_name_H-M   'P 1'
#
loop_
_entity.id
_entity.type
_entity.pdbx_description
1 polymer ?
#
loop_
_entity_poly.entity_id
_entity_poly.type
_entity_poly.pdbx_seq_one_letter_code
_entity_poly.pdbx_strand_id
1 'polypeptide(L)'
;MAYDAEDTRRRIFEAATAEFAEHGLAGARVDRIAAAAKANKQAIYLYYGSKEKLFAAILRAKLEEIRVSISIDPDAMAESVGQIFDWYREHPELIRLLLWEALEAGDEPESEQEFRAGFREKVHHLAEGGAVRHLPEETRVRAAQDLLFTVMGLIAWNFAVPRTCRIVLDEQTDQDALARRRQTVIEAARRLASAPGVQG
;
A
#
# COMPACT_ATOMS: atom_id res chain seq x y z
N MET A 1 20.40 14.69 24.19
CA MET A 1 18.94 14.70 24.48
C MET A 1 18.07 14.68 23.19
N ALA A 2 18.29 15.53 22.17
CA ALA A 2 17.47 15.47 20.93
C ALA A 2 17.69 14.18 20.13
N TYR A 3 18.93 13.72 20.01
CA TYR A 3 19.28 12.47 19.29
C TYR A 3 18.64 11.21 19.91
N ASP A 4 18.53 11.16 21.23
CA ASP A 4 17.93 10.05 21.97
C ASP A 4 16.38 9.98 21.79
N ALA A 5 15.73 11.14 21.68
CA ALA A 5 14.29 11.21 21.44
C ALA A 5 13.89 10.75 20.03
N GLU A 6 14.66 11.11 19.01
CA GLU A 6 14.42 10.72 17.63
C GLU A 6 14.66 9.23 17.42
N ASP A 7 15.74 8.67 17.96
CA ASP A 7 16.01 7.24 17.95
C ASP A 7 14.90 6.44 18.67
N THR A 8 14.45 6.93 19.81
CA THR A 8 13.33 6.31 20.55
C THR A 8 12.05 6.33 19.71
N ARG A 9 11.73 7.44 19.05
CA ARG A 9 10.57 7.57 18.18
C ARG A 9 10.63 6.60 17.01
N ARG A 10 11.78 6.47 16.36
CA ARG A 10 12.02 5.52 15.27
C ARG A 10 11.83 4.08 15.73
N ARG A 11 12.41 3.66 16.86
CA ARG A 11 12.24 2.31 17.41
C ARG A 11 10.79 2.00 17.79
N ILE A 12 10.05 2.96 18.32
CA ILE A 12 8.62 2.82 18.60
C ILE A 12 7.86 2.61 17.28
N PHE A 13 8.17 3.38 16.25
CA PHE A 13 7.53 3.29 14.95
C PHE A 13 7.75 1.91 14.31
N GLU A 14 8.98 1.42 14.28
CA GLU A 14 9.34 0.10 13.74
C GLU A 14 8.65 -1.04 14.51
N ALA A 15 8.71 -1.01 15.84
CA ALA A 15 8.07 -2.01 16.69
C ALA A 15 6.53 -2.01 16.54
N ALA A 16 5.93 -0.83 16.43
CA ALA A 16 4.48 -0.69 16.26
C ALA A 16 4.04 -1.14 14.85
N THR A 17 4.82 -0.86 13.82
CA THR A 17 4.57 -1.37 12.46
C THR A 17 4.47 -2.89 12.45
N ALA A 18 5.43 -3.59 13.05
CA ALA A 18 5.40 -5.04 13.15
C ALA A 18 4.20 -5.56 13.96
N GLU A 19 3.94 -4.95 15.12
CA GLU A 19 2.83 -5.33 16.01
C GLU A 19 1.47 -5.17 15.33
N PHE A 20 1.23 -4.03 14.66
CA PHE A 20 -0.02 -3.80 13.95
C PHE A 20 -0.17 -4.68 12.70
N ALA A 21 0.89 -4.89 11.95
CA ALA A 21 0.84 -5.77 10.79
C ALA A 21 0.50 -7.21 11.18
N GLU A 22 0.91 -7.66 12.37
CA GLU A 22 0.64 -9.02 12.84
C GLU A 22 -0.73 -9.17 13.51
N HIS A 23 -1.16 -8.18 14.29
CA HIS A 23 -2.29 -8.33 15.21
C HIS A 23 -3.47 -7.39 14.96
N GLY A 24 -3.37 -6.49 13.99
CA GLY A 24 -4.36 -5.44 13.74
C GLY A 24 -4.38 -4.34 14.81
N LEU A 25 -5.27 -3.37 14.63
CA LEU A 25 -5.44 -2.30 15.59
C LEU A 25 -6.05 -2.82 16.91
N ALA A 26 -7.10 -3.65 16.84
CA ALA A 26 -7.76 -4.18 18.04
C ALA A 26 -6.84 -5.13 18.83
N GLY A 27 -6.14 -6.04 18.15
CA GLY A 27 -5.29 -7.05 18.76
C GLY A 27 -3.91 -6.55 19.24
N ALA A 28 -3.45 -5.42 18.74
CA ALA A 28 -2.17 -4.83 19.11
C ALA A 28 -2.15 -4.33 20.55
N ARG A 29 -1.01 -4.56 21.23
CA ARG A 29 -0.80 -4.19 22.62
C ARG A 29 0.34 -3.19 22.76
N VAL A 30 0.05 -2.02 23.34
CA VAL A 30 1.05 -0.96 23.59
C VAL A 30 2.19 -1.46 24.47
N ASP A 31 1.91 -2.40 25.38
CA ASP A 31 2.96 -3.00 26.22
C ASP A 31 3.96 -3.84 25.41
N ARG A 32 3.50 -4.59 24.39
CA ARG A 32 4.38 -5.33 23.46
C ARG A 32 5.21 -4.37 22.61
N ILE A 33 4.59 -3.31 22.10
CA ILE A 33 5.30 -2.26 21.35
C ILE A 33 6.40 -1.63 22.21
N ALA A 34 6.08 -1.23 23.44
CA ALA A 34 7.03 -0.62 24.36
C ALA A 34 8.23 -1.56 24.67
N ALA A 35 7.94 -2.83 24.93
CA ALA A 35 8.97 -3.84 25.19
C ALA A 35 9.88 -4.06 23.96
N ALA A 36 9.31 -4.22 22.76
CA ALA A 36 10.05 -4.41 21.52
C ALA A 36 10.90 -3.18 21.16
N ALA A 37 10.35 -1.98 21.34
CA ALA A 37 11.04 -0.71 21.12
C ALA A 37 12.11 -0.38 22.18
N LYS A 38 12.18 -1.15 23.27
CA LYS A 38 12.98 -0.79 24.48
C LYS A 38 12.68 0.64 24.95
N ALA A 39 11.40 1.00 24.96
CA ALA A 39 10.91 2.33 25.31
C ALA A 39 9.91 2.25 26.47
N ASN A 40 9.66 3.39 27.12
CA ASN A 40 8.61 3.50 28.10
C ASN A 40 7.25 3.65 27.39
N LYS A 41 6.21 2.96 27.87
CA LYS A 41 4.82 3.10 27.41
C LYS A 41 4.34 4.56 27.39
N GLN A 42 4.76 5.36 28.39
CA GLN A 42 4.44 6.79 28.45
C GLN A 42 5.03 7.58 27.26
N ALA A 43 6.20 7.19 26.75
CA ALA A 43 6.79 7.81 25.57
C ALA A 43 5.94 7.60 24.33
N ILE A 44 5.30 6.43 24.18
CA ILE A 44 4.40 6.15 23.07
C ILE A 44 3.23 7.12 23.06
N TYR A 45 2.57 7.30 24.21
CA TYR A 45 1.47 8.25 24.35
C TYR A 45 1.92 9.71 24.22
N LEU A 46 3.12 10.03 24.68
CA LEU A 46 3.70 11.38 24.54
C LEU A 46 3.93 11.74 23.07
N TYR A 47 4.45 10.80 22.26
CA TYR A 47 4.78 11.06 20.85
C TYR A 47 3.58 10.97 19.92
N TYR A 48 2.64 10.08 20.19
CA TYR A 48 1.57 9.74 19.26
C TYR A 48 0.14 9.98 19.79
N GLY A 49 -0.01 10.21 21.11
CA GLY A 49 -1.28 10.49 21.77
C GLY A 49 -2.10 9.23 22.06
N SER A 50 -2.42 8.40 21.06
CA SER A 50 -3.17 7.17 21.24
C SER A 50 -2.65 6.05 20.36
N LYS A 51 -3.15 4.83 20.58
CA LYS A 51 -2.83 3.65 19.77
C LYS A 51 -3.36 3.82 18.33
N GLU A 52 -4.56 4.37 18.21
CA GLU A 52 -5.22 4.66 16.93
C GLU A 52 -4.44 5.70 16.12
N LYS A 53 -4.00 6.78 16.76
CA LYS A 53 -3.17 7.82 16.14
C LYS A 53 -1.80 7.28 15.70
N LEU A 54 -1.21 6.37 16.49
CA LEU A 54 0.03 5.70 16.12
C LEU A 54 -0.18 4.82 14.89
N PHE A 55 -1.27 4.04 14.83
CA PHE A 55 -1.63 3.23 13.67
C PHE A 55 -1.82 4.09 12.41
N ALA A 56 -2.60 5.16 12.50
CA ALA A 56 -2.83 6.09 11.39
C ALA A 56 -1.51 6.76 10.91
N ALA A 57 -0.63 7.14 11.84
CA ALA A 57 0.68 7.71 11.50
C ALA A 57 1.57 6.71 10.75
N ILE A 58 1.55 5.43 11.14
CA ILE A 58 2.30 4.37 10.48
C ILE A 58 1.74 4.11 9.08
N LEU A 59 0.43 3.95 8.94
CA LEU A 59 -0.19 3.71 7.65
C LEU A 59 0.11 4.86 6.67
N ARG A 60 -0.04 6.11 7.13
CA ARG A 60 0.30 7.30 6.35
C ARG A 60 1.76 7.30 5.90
N ALA A 61 2.69 7.03 6.81
CA ALA A 61 4.12 7.00 6.49
C ALA A 61 4.47 5.90 5.48
N LYS A 62 3.87 4.71 5.60
CA LYS A 62 4.08 3.60 4.66
C LYS A 62 3.50 3.88 3.27
N LEU A 63 2.37 4.55 3.19
CA LEU A 63 1.80 5.00 1.92
C LEU A 63 2.62 6.12 1.28
N GLU A 64 3.19 7.00 2.08
CA GLU A 64 4.11 8.02 1.59
C GLU A 64 5.43 7.40 1.11
N GLU A 65 5.95 6.40 1.79
CA GLU A 65 7.15 5.67 1.40
C GLU A 65 7.02 5.07 0.00
N ILE A 66 5.93 4.36 -0.31
CA ILE A 66 5.69 3.85 -1.67
C ILE A 66 5.47 4.98 -2.68
N ARG A 67 4.81 6.08 -2.29
CA ARG A 67 4.55 7.22 -3.16
C ARG A 67 5.85 7.89 -3.63
N VAL A 68 6.85 8.03 -2.74
CA VAL A 68 8.13 8.66 -3.06
C VAL A 68 9.09 7.70 -3.76
N SER A 69 8.98 6.40 -3.43
CA SER A 69 9.89 5.37 -3.97
C SER A 69 9.57 5.02 -5.41
N ILE A 70 8.30 5.15 -5.83
CA ILE A 70 7.85 4.70 -7.15
C ILE A 70 7.01 5.79 -7.82
N SER A 71 7.50 6.24 -8.99
CA SER A 71 6.71 7.04 -9.90
C SER A 71 5.99 6.11 -10.89
N ILE A 72 4.68 6.29 -11.03
CA ILE A 72 3.92 5.58 -12.07
C ILE A 72 4.12 6.33 -13.37
N ASP A 73 4.80 5.71 -14.33
CA ASP A 73 4.91 6.22 -15.69
C ASP A 73 3.72 5.70 -16.51
N PRO A 74 2.82 6.59 -16.98
CA PRO A 74 1.66 6.18 -17.75
C PRO A 74 1.99 5.57 -19.11
N ASP A 75 3.15 5.90 -19.67
CA ASP A 75 3.62 5.38 -20.96
C ASP A 75 4.46 4.09 -20.79
N ALA A 76 4.92 3.81 -19.54
CA ALA A 76 5.66 2.61 -19.16
C ALA A 76 4.96 1.84 -18.02
N MET A 77 3.63 1.62 -18.14
CA MET A 77 2.78 1.01 -17.11
C MET A 77 3.29 -0.36 -16.65
N ALA A 78 3.77 -1.18 -17.57
CA ALA A 78 4.26 -2.52 -17.26
C ALA A 78 5.49 -2.50 -16.34
N GLU A 79 6.41 -1.56 -16.56
CA GLU A 79 7.59 -1.34 -15.73
C GLU A 79 7.21 -0.79 -14.36
N SER A 80 6.33 0.21 -14.32
CA SER A 80 5.81 0.76 -13.06
C SER A 80 5.14 -0.30 -12.20
N VAL A 81 4.31 -1.17 -12.81
CA VAL A 81 3.66 -2.29 -12.13
C VAL A 81 4.68 -3.30 -11.60
N GLY A 82 5.74 -3.59 -12.34
CA GLY A 82 6.83 -4.45 -11.90
C GLY A 82 7.54 -3.88 -10.67
N GLN A 83 7.85 -2.59 -10.66
CA GLN A 83 8.47 -1.90 -9.53
C GLN A 83 7.56 -1.89 -8.29
N ILE A 84 6.26 -1.62 -8.47
CA ILE A 84 5.29 -1.67 -7.38
C ILE A 84 5.18 -3.08 -6.80
N PHE A 85 5.15 -4.11 -7.66
CA PHE A 85 5.09 -5.50 -7.22
C PHE A 85 6.33 -5.88 -6.39
N ASP A 86 7.53 -5.49 -6.84
CA ASP A 86 8.78 -5.74 -6.13
C ASP A 86 8.82 -5.00 -4.79
N TRP A 87 8.32 -3.77 -4.75
CA TRP A 87 8.23 -3.00 -3.51
C TRP A 87 7.31 -3.68 -2.48
N TYR A 88 6.12 -4.17 -2.87
CA TYR A 88 5.24 -4.91 -1.97
C TYR A 88 5.85 -6.23 -1.49
N ARG A 89 6.68 -6.87 -2.30
CA ARG A 89 7.40 -8.08 -1.90
C ARG A 89 8.43 -7.78 -0.80
N GLU A 90 9.04 -6.61 -0.83
CA GLU A 90 10.02 -6.14 0.17
C GLU A 90 9.35 -5.53 1.40
N HIS A 91 8.12 -5.03 1.25
CA HIS A 91 7.33 -4.35 2.30
C HIS A 91 5.94 -4.99 2.50
N PRO A 92 5.87 -6.29 2.86
CA PRO A 92 4.59 -7.01 2.97
C PRO A 92 3.69 -6.47 4.09
N GLU A 93 4.24 -5.73 5.04
CA GLU A 93 3.50 -5.12 6.13
C GLU A 93 2.46 -4.10 5.65
N LEU A 94 2.68 -3.37 4.54
CA LEU A 94 1.73 -2.36 4.07
C LEU A 94 0.37 -2.98 3.71
N ILE A 95 0.34 -4.09 2.97
CA ILE A 95 -0.92 -4.74 2.63
C ILE A 95 -1.65 -5.22 3.88
N ARG A 96 -0.94 -5.75 4.86
CA ARG A 96 -1.55 -6.18 6.13
C ARG A 96 -2.15 -5.01 6.89
N LEU A 97 -1.45 -3.88 6.95
CA LEU A 97 -1.95 -2.65 7.58
C LEU A 97 -3.20 -2.12 6.88
N LEU A 98 -3.23 -2.11 5.53
CA LEU A 98 -4.40 -1.69 4.75
C LEU A 98 -5.61 -2.62 4.95
N LEU A 99 -5.38 -3.93 5.05
CA LEU A 99 -6.46 -4.89 5.35
C LEU A 99 -7.01 -4.68 6.76
N TRP A 100 -6.16 -4.46 7.75
CA TRP A 100 -6.59 -4.16 9.11
C TRP A 100 -7.32 -2.84 9.21
N GLU A 101 -6.84 -1.81 8.51
CA GLU A 101 -7.53 -0.52 8.42
C GLU A 101 -8.94 -0.71 7.85
N ALA A 102 -9.08 -1.40 6.72
CA ALA A 102 -10.38 -1.64 6.09
C ALA A 102 -11.35 -2.46 6.96
N LEU A 103 -10.85 -3.30 7.87
CA LEU A 103 -11.67 -4.15 8.73
C LEU A 103 -12.04 -3.50 10.08
N GLU A 104 -11.17 -2.63 10.60
CA GLU A 104 -11.25 -2.17 11.99
C GLU A 104 -11.38 -0.64 12.13
N ALA A 105 -10.96 0.13 11.12
CA ALA A 105 -11.06 1.59 11.19
C ALA A 105 -12.52 2.04 11.04
N GLY A 106 -12.91 2.95 11.91
CA GLY A 106 -14.14 3.71 11.74
C GLY A 106 -13.99 4.81 10.69
N ASP A 107 -15.10 5.45 10.34
CA ASP A 107 -15.11 6.62 9.46
C ASP A 107 -14.38 7.80 10.13
N GLU A 108 -13.09 7.98 9.81
CA GLU A 108 -12.33 9.19 10.17
C GLU A 108 -12.22 10.11 8.95
N PRO A 109 -13.01 11.20 8.90
CA PRO A 109 -13.10 12.07 7.70
C PRO A 109 -11.78 12.78 7.32
N GLU A 110 -10.90 13.03 8.30
CA GLU A 110 -9.63 13.74 8.06
C GLU A 110 -8.63 12.87 7.31
N SER A 111 -8.52 11.59 7.67
CA SER A 111 -7.64 10.66 6.97
C SER A 111 -8.10 10.43 5.53
N GLU A 112 -9.41 10.33 5.30
CA GLU A 112 -9.98 10.15 3.98
C GLU A 112 -9.65 11.31 3.01
N GLN A 113 -9.64 12.55 3.48
CA GLN A 113 -9.31 13.71 2.64
C GLN A 113 -7.86 13.69 2.14
N GLU A 114 -6.91 13.33 2.99
CA GLU A 114 -5.49 13.21 2.61
C GLU A 114 -5.30 12.08 1.58
N PHE A 115 -5.92 10.93 1.79
CA PHE A 115 -5.91 9.82 0.84
C PHE A 115 -6.49 10.22 -0.52
N ARG A 116 -7.63 10.92 -0.52
CA ARG A 116 -8.27 11.42 -1.74
C ARG A 116 -7.35 12.37 -2.52
N ALA A 117 -6.61 13.25 -1.84
CA ALA A 117 -5.69 14.18 -2.50
C ALA A 117 -4.55 13.44 -3.21
N GLY A 118 -3.91 12.47 -2.54
CA GLY A 118 -2.84 11.67 -3.13
C GLY A 118 -3.30 10.81 -4.32
N PHE A 119 -4.50 10.23 -4.25
CA PHE A 119 -5.04 9.48 -5.38
C PHE A 119 -5.48 10.36 -6.54
N ARG A 120 -6.00 11.56 -6.30
CA ARG A 120 -6.32 12.52 -7.39
C ARG A 120 -5.11 12.87 -8.23
N GLU A 121 -3.97 13.15 -7.59
CA GLU A 121 -2.73 13.46 -8.30
C GLU A 121 -2.32 12.30 -9.23
N LYS A 122 -2.34 11.06 -8.73
CA LYS A 122 -2.04 9.86 -9.52
C LYS A 122 -3.02 9.66 -10.67
N VAL A 123 -4.32 9.85 -10.43
CA VAL A 123 -5.36 9.73 -11.45
C VAL A 123 -5.17 10.78 -12.55
N HIS A 124 -4.90 12.04 -12.20
CA HIS A 124 -4.64 13.07 -13.20
C HIS A 124 -3.42 12.74 -14.05
N HIS A 125 -2.33 12.31 -13.42
CA HIS A 125 -1.14 11.90 -14.14
C HIS A 125 -1.42 10.73 -15.11
N LEU A 126 -2.17 9.72 -14.68
CA LEU A 126 -2.58 8.61 -15.53
C LEU A 126 -3.54 9.04 -16.66
N ALA A 127 -4.41 10.01 -16.42
CA ALA A 127 -5.35 10.52 -17.41
C ALA A 127 -4.65 11.27 -18.57
N GLU A 128 -3.44 11.76 -18.35
CA GLU A 128 -2.60 12.39 -19.38
C GLU A 128 -1.78 11.36 -20.17
N GLY A 129 -1.70 10.11 -19.73
CA GLY A 129 -0.84 9.06 -20.26
C GLY A 129 -1.42 8.24 -21.39
N GLY A 130 -0.52 7.44 -22.02
CA GLY A 130 -0.79 6.67 -23.23
C GLY A 130 -1.96 5.70 -23.15
N ALA A 131 -2.16 5.06 -21.98
CA ALA A 131 -3.20 4.05 -21.81
C ALA A 131 -4.63 4.58 -22.03
N VAL A 132 -4.90 5.86 -21.70
CA VAL A 132 -6.24 6.48 -21.80
C VAL A 132 -6.28 7.74 -22.66
N ARG A 133 -5.13 8.19 -23.18
CA ARG A 133 -5.01 9.41 -23.99
C ARG A 133 -5.89 9.40 -25.24
N HIS A 134 -6.17 8.21 -25.79
CA HIS A 134 -7.02 8.04 -26.98
C HIS A 134 -8.51 8.26 -26.71
N LEU A 135 -8.93 8.29 -25.43
CA LEU A 135 -10.32 8.52 -25.03
C LEU A 135 -10.69 10.01 -25.05
N PRO A 136 -12.00 10.36 -25.20
CA PRO A 136 -12.48 11.72 -25.01
C PRO A 136 -12.10 12.25 -23.62
N GLU A 137 -11.78 13.54 -23.52
CA GLU A 137 -11.29 14.19 -22.29
C GLU A 137 -12.23 13.97 -21.10
N GLU A 138 -13.54 14.06 -21.32
CA GLU A 138 -14.60 13.84 -20.32
C GLU A 138 -14.61 12.41 -19.70
N THR A 139 -14.05 11.42 -20.41
CA THR A 139 -14.02 10.01 -19.96
C THR A 139 -12.67 9.60 -19.42
N ARG A 140 -11.58 10.32 -19.72
CA ARG A 140 -10.20 9.96 -19.35
C ARG A 140 -10.01 9.79 -17.84
N VAL A 141 -10.56 10.71 -17.05
CA VAL A 141 -10.40 10.67 -15.58
C VAL A 141 -11.03 9.41 -15.01
N ARG A 142 -12.24 9.05 -15.47
CA ARG A 142 -12.89 7.79 -15.01
C ARG A 142 -12.12 6.56 -15.46
N ALA A 143 -11.69 6.52 -16.69
CA ALA A 143 -10.88 5.41 -17.21
C ALA A 143 -9.55 5.28 -16.44
N ALA A 144 -8.91 6.39 -16.08
CA ALA A 144 -7.71 6.38 -15.26
C ALA A 144 -7.97 5.89 -13.82
N GLN A 145 -9.12 6.25 -13.22
CA GLN A 145 -9.56 5.73 -11.92
C GLN A 145 -9.74 4.21 -11.96
N ASP A 146 -10.48 3.72 -12.96
CA ASP A 146 -10.74 2.28 -13.11
C ASP A 146 -9.46 1.50 -13.40
N LEU A 147 -8.58 2.02 -14.24
CA LEU A 147 -7.26 1.42 -14.51
C LEU A 147 -6.41 1.35 -13.24
N LEU A 148 -6.29 2.45 -12.51
CA LEU A 148 -5.52 2.51 -11.27
C LEU A 148 -6.03 1.49 -10.26
N PHE A 149 -7.33 1.47 -10.00
CA PHE A 149 -7.92 0.54 -9.03
C PHE A 149 -7.77 -0.92 -9.46
N THR A 150 -7.95 -1.21 -10.76
CA THR A 150 -7.73 -2.55 -11.33
C THR A 150 -6.29 -3.01 -11.14
N VAL A 151 -5.31 -2.17 -11.46
CA VAL A 151 -3.89 -2.48 -11.29
C VAL A 151 -3.53 -2.68 -9.81
N MET A 152 -4.06 -1.84 -8.92
CA MET A 152 -3.89 -2.03 -7.48
C MET A 152 -4.40 -3.40 -7.02
N GLY A 153 -5.60 -3.81 -7.47
CA GLY A 153 -6.16 -5.13 -7.16
C GLY A 153 -5.32 -6.28 -7.71
N LEU A 154 -4.83 -6.17 -8.95
CA LEU A 154 -3.97 -7.17 -9.57
C LEU A 154 -2.66 -7.40 -8.78
N ILE A 155 -2.10 -6.35 -8.20
CA ILE A 155 -0.87 -6.42 -7.40
C ILE A 155 -1.20 -6.89 -5.98
N ALA A 156 -2.07 -6.14 -5.29
CA ALA A 156 -2.32 -6.28 -3.85
C ALA A 156 -2.83 -7.67 -3.46
N TRP A 157 -3.69 -8.28 -4.29
CA TRP A 157 -4.30 -9.57 -3.98
C TRP A 157 -3.28 -10.70 -3.79
N ASN A 158 -2.14 -10.66 -4.49
CA ASN A 158 -1.08 -11.65 -4.33
C ASN A 158 -0.45 -11.62 -2.92
N PHE A 159 -0.41 -10.44 -2.30
CA PHE A 159 0.16 -10.23 -0.97
C PHE A 159 -0.89 -10.29 0.15
N ALA A 160 -2.16 -10.03 -0.18
CA ALA A 160 -3.28 -10.14 0.75
C ALA A 160 -3.59 -11.59 1.12
N VAL A 161 -3.49 -12.52 0.15
CA VAL A 161 -3.84 -13.93 0.32
C VAL A 161 -2.73 -14.87 -0.20
N PRO A 162 -1.49 -14.79 0.31
CA PRO A 162 -0.34 -15.50 -0.26
C PRO A 162 -0.53 -17.03 -0.25
N ARG A 163 -1.13 -17.57 0.82
CA ARG A 163 -1.44 -19.00 0.90
C ARG A 163 -2.39 -19.45 -0.22
N THR A 164 -3.45 -18.69 -0.49
CA THR A 164 -4.41 -18.99 -1.56
C THR A 164 -3.72 -18.89 -2.91
N CYS A 165 -2.90 -17.87 -3.11
CA CYS A 165 -2.10 -17.71 -4.32
C CYS A 165 -1.24 -18.95 -4.58
N ARG A 166 -0.49 -19.41 -3.60
CA ARG A 166 0.36 -20.60 -3.69
C ARG A 166 -0.44 -21.87 -4.03
N ILE A 167 -1.59 -22.07 -3.37
CA ILE A 167 -2.44 -23.25 -3.61
C ILE A 167 -3.02 -23.25 -5.03
N VAL A 168 -3.54 -22.11 -5.50
CA VAL A 168 -4.11 -21.98 -6.85
C VAL A 168 -3.07 -22.22 -7.95
N LEU A 169 -1.83 -21.84 -7.69
CA LEU A 169 -0.73 -21.99 -8.66
C LEU A 169 -0.02 -23.34 -8.55
N ASP A 170 -0.36 -24.16 -7.58
CA ASP A 170 0.31 -25.46 -7.27
C ASP A 170 1.82 -25.28 -7.03
N GLU A 171 2.19 -24.21 -6.32
CA GLU A 171 3.58 -23.91 -5.98
C GLU A 171 3.92 -24.38 -4.56
N GLN A 172 5.20 -24.71 -4.32
CA GLN A 172 5.63 -25.23 -3.04
C GLN A 172 5.84 -24.13 -2.00
N THR A 173 6.25 -22.94 -2.43
CA THR A 173 6.51 -21.81 -1.53
C THR A 173 5.75 -20.56 -2.00
N ASP A 174 5.52 -19.64 -1.05
CA ASP A 174 4.93 -18.33 -1.37
C ASP A 174 5.88 -17.51 -2.26
N GLN A 175 7.20 -17.72 -2.14
CA GLN A 175 8.20 -17.05 -2.96
C GLN A 175 8.10 -17.47 -4.43
N ASP A 176 7.97 -18.77 -4.71
CA ASP A 176 7.81 -19.29 -6.07
C ASP A 176 6.51 -18.78 -6.70
N ALA A 177 5.42 -18.81 -5.93
CA ALA A 177 4.14 -18.28 -6.35
C ALA A 177 4.21 -16.78 -6.72
N LEU A 178 4.85 -15.96 -5.89
CA LEU A 178 5.03 -14.53 -6.14
C LEU A 178 5.93 -14.27 -7.34
N ALA A 179 7.01 -15.03 -7.52
CA ALA A 179 7.91 -14.89 -8.68
C ALA A 179 7.16 -15.16 -10.00
N ARG A 180 6.33 -16.21 -10.04
CA ARG A 180 5.46 -16.53 -11.19
C ARG A 180 4.39 -15.45 -11.40
N ARG A 181 3.73 -14.98 -10.34
CA ARG A 181 2.69 -13.95 -10.40
C ARG A 181 3.21 -12.62 -10.89
N ARG A 182 4.41 -12.24 -10.50
CA ARG A 182 5.04 -10.99 -10.94
C ARG A 182 4.97 -10.85 -12.47
N GLN A 183 5.41 -11.88 -13.20
CA GLN A 183 5.43 -11.84 -14.65
C GLN A 183 4.01 -11.78 -15.26
N THR A 184 3.08 -12.54 -14.68
CA THR A 184 1.67 -12.53 -15.11
C THR A 184 1.01 -11.18 -14.89
N VAL A 185 1.27 -10.52 -13.75
CA VAL A 185 0.71 -9.20 -13.41
C VAL A 185 1.24 -8.11 -14.33
N ILE A 186 2.55 -8.13 -14.63
CA ILE A 186 3.19 -7.20 -15.58
C ILE A 186 2.56 -7.35 -16.98
N GLU A 187 2.39 -8.58 -17.43
CA GLU A 187 1.80 -8.84 -18.76
C GLU A 187 0.31 -8.44 -18.82
N ALA A 188 -0.44 -8.69 -17.73
CA ALA A 188 -1.83 -8.24 -17.62
C ALA A 188 -1.93 -6.69 -17.66
N ALA A 189 -1.06 -6.00 -16.94
CA ALA A 189 -1.01 -4.54 -16.93
C ALA A 189 -0.66 -3.98 -18.33
N ARG A 190 0.28 -4.61 -19.04
CA ARG A 190 0.63 -4.24 -20.42
C ARG A 190 -0.58 -4.35 -21.35
N ARG A 191 -1.34 -5.43 -21.23
CA ARG A 191 -2.55 -5.64 -22.06
C ARG A 191 -3.66 -4.64 -21.72
N LEU A 192 -3.87 -4.35 -20.44
CA LEU A 192 -4.84 -3.34 -20.00
C LEU A 192 -4.49 -1.94 -20.51
N ALA A 193 -3.20 -1.58 -20.48
CA ALA A 193 -2.73 -0.30 -21.00
C ALA A 193 -2.80 -0.19 -22.55
N SER A 194 -2.81 -1.33 -23.24
CA SER A 194 -2.86 -1.38 -24.71
C SER A 194 -4.26 -1.66 -25.27
N ALA A 195 -5.24 -1.98 -24.42
CA ALA A 195 -6.59 -2.30 -24.86
C ALA A 195 -7.29 -1.04 -25.40
N PRO A 196 -7.88 -1.08 -26.60
CA PRO A 196 -8.79 -0.03 -27.03
C PRO A 196 -9.95 0.00 -26.03
N GLY A 197 -10.24 1.20 -25.49
CA GLY A 197 -11.25 1.38 -24.45
C GLY A 197 -12.55 0.65 -24.75
N VAL A 198 -13.06 -0.08 -23.75
CA VAL A 198 -14.39 -0.69 -23.83
C VAL A 198 -15.38 0.43 -24.04
N GLN A 199 -15.92 0.52 -25.23
CA GLN A 199 -17.04 1.41 -25.54
C GLN A 199 -18.26 0.84 -24.82
N GLY A 200 -18.66 1.49 -23.73
CA GLY A 200 -19.91 1.25 -23.03
C GLY A 200 -20.91 2.34 -23.37
#